data_59b222fc928a9bbdad117048955e401b
#
_entry.id   59b222fc928a9bbdad117048955e401b
#
_cell.length_a   1.000
_cell.length_b   1.000
_cell.length_c   1.000
_cell.angle_alpha   90.00
_cell.angle_beta   90.00
_cell.angle_gamma   90.00
#
_symmetry.space_group_name_H-M   'P 1'
#
loop_
_entity.id
_entity.type
_entity.pdbx_description
1 polymer ?
#
loop_
_entity_poly.entity_id
_entity_poly.type
_entity_poly.pdbx_seq_one_letter_code
_entity_poly.pdbx_strand_id
1 'polypeptide(L)'
;QELRYEIRLARSLSPNGIIGINEMVAASDFSDAVKIAIDEGIDLVVAGAGFSRDMFQLGKESGTPIVPIVSTAKLAKISEKLGAAAVVVEGKEAGGHLGTDQSVRNIIADVRAAVKIPIFAAGGVLTGQDIADLHKMGADGVQLGSRFAACVESNAAPSLKQYYLKSQKDDIVIIHSPVGLPGRAVRTPFSKRIMD
;
A
#
# COMPACT_ATOMS: atom_id res chain seq x y z
N GLN A 1 13.28 15.04 -9.12
CA GLN A 1 12.95 15.22 -10.57
C GLN A 1 12.24 13.96 -11.12
N GLU A 2 12.68 12.77 -10.74
CA GLU A 2 12.11 11.49 -11.21
C GLU A 2 10.62 11.36 -10.84
N LEU A 3 10.23 11.60 -9.59
CA LEU A 3 8.83 11.55 -9.16
C LEU A 3 7.92 12.49 -9.96
N ARG A 4 8.37 13.72 -10.25
CA ARG A 4 7.61 14.66 -11.10
C ARG A 4 7.41 14.12 -12.51
N TYR A 5 8.45 13.53 -13.08
CA TYR A 5 8.37 12.90 -14.40
C TYR A 5 7.36 11.76 -14.43
N GLU A 6 7.41 10.84 -13.45
CA GLU A 6 6.49 9.69 -13.39
C GLU A 6 5.03 10.12 -13.19
N ILE A 7 4.76 11.12 -12.35
CA ILE A 7 3.41 11.67 -12.17
C ILE A 7 2.88 12.26 -13.48
N ARG A 8 3.69 13.08 -14.17
CA ARG A 8 3.30 13.69 -15.44
C ARG A 8 3.10 12.65 -16.53
N LEU A 9 3.95 11.62 -16.59
CA LEU A 9 3.80 10.51 -17.51
C LEU A 9 2.50 9.74 -17.24
N ALA A 10 2.22 9.38 -15.99
CA ALA A 10 0.98 8.71 -15.60
C ALA A 10 -0.26 9.55 -16.01
N ARG A 11 -0.22 10.86 -15.75
CA ARG A 11 -1.30 11.78 -16.15
C ARG A 11 -1.47 11.85 -17.68
N SER A 12 -0.38 11.83 -18.44
CA SER A 12 -0.44 11.84 -19.90
C SER A 12 -1.04 10.55 -20.48
N LEU A 13 -0.75 9.41 -19.84
CA LEU A 13 -1.30 8.11 -20.24
C LEU A 13 -2.74 7.90 -19.79
N SER A 14 -3.15 8.56 -18.69
CA SER A 14 -4.50 8.45 -18.12
C SER A 14 -5.04 9.83 -17.73
N PRO A 15 -5.39 10.69 -18.70
CA PRO A 15 -5.75 12.08 -18.45
C PRO A 15 -7.00 12.25 -17.57
N ASN A 16 -7.90 11.29 -17.61
CA ASN A 16 -9.15 11.28 -16.82
C ASN A 16 -9.12 10.27 -15.66
N GLY A 17 -7.98 9.61 -15.45
CA GLY A 17 -7.83 8.62 -14.38
C GLY A 17 -7.51 9.27 -13.04
N ILE A 18 -7.85 8.59 -11.96
CA ILE A 18 -7.40 8.94 -10.61
C ILE A 18 -5.99 8.42 -10.44
N ILE A 19 -5.03 9.31 -10.18
CA ILE A 19 -3.61 8.99 -10.02
C ILE A 19 -3.20 9.32 -8.59
N GLY A 20 -2.64 8.31 -7.91
CA GLY A 20 -2.12 8.44 -6.55
C GLY A 20 -0.64 8.08 -6.48
N ILE A 21 0.02 8.53 -5.43
CA ILE A 21 1.31 7.98 -5.02
C ILE A 21 1.11 7.06 -3.82
N ASN A 22 1.98 6.05 -3.67
CA ASN A 22 2.09 5.24 -2.47
C ASN A 22 3.50 5.39 -1.90
N GLU A 23 3.62 6.00 -0.72
CA GLU A 23 4.90 6.35 -0.13
C GLU A 23 5.05 5.75 1.28
N MET A 24 6.29 5.38 1.62
CA MET A 24 6.62 4.88 2.95
C MET A 24 6.82 6.03 3.93
N VAL A 25 6.04 6.08 5.01
CA VAL A 25 6.21 7.10 6.07
C VAL A 25 7.61 7.03 6.71
N ALA A 26 8.20 5.84 6.77
CA ALA A 26 9.55 5.63 7.30
C ALA A 26 10.68 6.08 6.35
N ALA A 27 10.37 6.48 5.11
CA ALA A 27 11.37 7.02 4.19
C ALA A 27 11.83 8.41 4.64
N SER A 28 13.12 8.68 4.52
CA SER A 28 13.73 9.95 4.95
C SER A 28 13.23 11.17 4.18
N ASP A 29 12.78 10.96 2.95
CA ASP A 29 12.26 11.97 2.02
C ASP A 29 10.73 11.99 1.90
N PHE A 30 10.02 11.26 2.77
CA PHE A 30 8.56 11.15 2.75
C PHE A 30 7.84 12.49 2.61
N SER A 31 8.19 13.47 3.46
CA SER A 31 7.53 14.78 3.45
C SER A 31 7.75 15.54 2.14
N ASP A 32 8.95 15.43 1.58
CA ASP A 32 9.29 16.11 0.33
C ASP A 32 8.62 15.42 -0.86
N ALA A 33 8.57 14.09 -0.88
CA ALA A 33 7.85 13.33 -1.89
C ALA A 33 6.36 13.68 -1.92
N VAL A 34 5.71 13.76 -0.74
CA VAL A 34 4.30 14.14 -0.63
C VAL A 34 4.07 15.57 -1.14
N LYS A 35 4.91 16.53 -0.74
CA LYS A 35 4.81 17.92 -1.23
C LYS A 35 4.97 18.01 -2.75
N ILE A 36 5.99 17.32 -3.29
CA ILE A 36 6.22 17.27 -4.74
C ILE A 36 5.00 16.71 -5.46
N ALA A 37 4.38 15.65 -4.94
CA ALA A 37 3.20 15.04 -5.55
C ALA A 37 1.99 15.99 -5.51
N ILE A 38 1.77 16.68 -4.40
CA ILE A 38 0.74 17.71 -4.24
C ILE A 38 0.95 18.85 -5.26
N ASP A 39 2.19 19.35 -5.41
CA ASP A 39 2.54 20.39 -6.38
C ASP A 39 2.26 19.96 -7.83
N GLU A 40 2.39 18.67 -8.14
CA GLU A 40 2.09 18.11 -9.47
C GLU A 40 0.60 17.77 -9.67
N GLY A 41 -0.25 18.09 -8.71
CA GLY A 41 -1.70 17.89 -8.81
C GLY A 41 -2.11 16.42 -8.72
N ILE A 42 -1.50 15.65 -7.82
CA ILE A 42 -1.88 14.26 -7.54
C ILE A 42 -3.30 14.19 -6.96
N ASP A 43 -4.06 13.16 -7.31
CA ASP A 43 -5.45 13.04 -6.86
C ASP A 43 -5.57 12.48 -5.43
N LEU A 44 -4.58 11.67 -4.99
CA LEU A 44 -4.54 11.15 -3.61
C LEU A 44 -3.13 10.69 -3.22
N VAL A 45 -2.90 10.58 -1.92
CA VAL A 45 -1.67 10.02 -1.33
C VAL A 45 -2.04 8.81 -0.47
N VAL A 46 -1.48 7.64 -0.82
CA VAL A 46 -1.48 6.45 0.03
C VAL A 46 -0.19 6.44 0.83
N ALA A 47 -0.25 6.19 2.13
CA ALA A 47 0.91 6.22 3.02
C ALA A 47 0.92 5.02 3.98
N GLY A 48 2.02 4.27 3.98
CA GLY A 48 2.18 3.07 4.78
C GLY A 48 3.58 2.92 5.41
N ALA A 49 3.84 1.78 6.01
CA ALA A 49 5.10 1.50 6.72
C ALA A 49 5.47 2.59 7.74
N GLY A 50 4.53 2.93 8.60
CA GLY A 50 4.62 3.98 9.61
C GLY A 50 3.32 4.77 9.72
N PHE A 51 3.33 5.78 10.60
CA PHE A 51 2.20 6.67 10.81
C PHE A 51 2.71 8.08 11.10
N SER A 52 2.30 9.04 10.29
CA SER A 52 2.60 10.47 10.50
C SER A 52 1.30 11.27 10.65
N ARG A 53 1.25 12.15 11.64
CA ARG A 53 0.13 13.09 11.78
C ARG A 53 0.26 14.26 10.79
N ASP A 54 1.48 14.60 10.43
CA ASP A 54 1.77 15.75 9.55
C ASP A 54 1.24 15.54 8.13
N MET A 55 1.16 14.27 7.66
CA MET A 55 0.56 13.97 6.35
C MET A 55 -0.90 14.41 6.26
N PHE A 56 -1.68 14.26 7.35
CA PHE A 56 -3.07 14.70 7.36
C PHE A 56 -3.18 16.22 7.33
N GLN A 57 -2.24 16.92 7.96
CA GLN A 57 -2.18 18.37 7.90
C GLN A 57 -1.88 18.83 6.46
N LEU A 58 -0.87 18.24 5.81
CA LEU A 58 -0.55 18.51 4.40
C LEU A 58 -1.75 18.28 3.48
N GLY A 59 -2.43 17.14 3.65
CA GLY A 59 -3.63 16.84 2.87
C GLY A 59 -4.76 17.84 3.10
N LYS A 60 -4.98 18.27 4.34
CA LYS A 60 -5.98 19.27 4.67
C LYS A 60 -5.68 20.64 4.08
N GLU A 61 -4.42 21.07 4.11
CA GLU A 61 -3.98 22.36 3.59
C GLU A 61 -4.06 22.42 2.05
N SER A 62 -3.73 21.32 1.38
CA SER A 62 -3.75 21.22 -0.08
C SER A 62 -5.10 20.78 -0.68
N GLY A 63 -6.00 20.25 0.15
CA GLY A 63 -7.22 19.58 -0.32
C GLY A 63 -6.97 18.18 -0.93
N THR A 64 -5.76 17.61 -0.79
CA THR A 64 -5.41 16.30 -1.34
C THR A 64 -5.84 15.18 -0.39
N PRO A 65 -6.65 14.21 -0.84
CA PRO A 65 -7.06 13.07 -0.05
C PRO A 65 -5.88 12.24 0.47
N ILE A 66 -5.86 11.97 1.78
CA ILE A 66 -4.87 11.09 2.42
C ILE A 66 -5.53 9.75 2.75
N VAL A 67 -4.87 8.67 2.35
CA VAL A 67 -5.34 7.28 2.53
C VAL A 67 -4.24 6.47 3.24
N PRO A 68 -4.23 6.43 4.57
CA PRO A 68 -3.23 5.67 5.31
C PRO A 68 -3.45 4.16 5.18
N ILE A 69 -2.34 3.40 5.18
CA ILE A 69 -2.35 1.95 5.31
C ILE A 69 -2.33 1.62 6.80
N VAL A 70 -3.29 0.83 7.24
CA VAL A 70 -3.50 0.48 8.65
C VAL A 70 -3.69 -1.03 8.80
N SER A 71 -3.31 -1.56 9.97
CA SER A 71 -3.42 -2.99 10.29
C SER A 71 -4.25 -3.27 11.54
N THR A 72 -4.93 -2.25 12.07
CA THR A 72 -5.80 -2.39 13.25
C THR A 72 -6.98 -1.42 13.21
N ALA A 73 -8.11 -1.82 13.81
CA ALA A 73 -9.28 -0.97 13.98
C ALA A 73 -8.97 0.32 14.78
N LYS A 74 -8.06 0.24 15.76
CA LYS A 74 -7.62 1.40 16.54
C LYS A 74 -6.96 2.45 15.66
N LEU A 75 -6.03 2.03 14.77
CA LEU A 75 -5.33 2.94 13.89
C LEU A 75 -6.27 3.51 12.81
N ALA A 76 -7.17 2.70 12.26
CA ALA A 76 -8.20 3.16 11.35
C ALA A 76 -9.07 4.26 11.96
N LYS A 77 -9.52 4.08 13.21
CA LYS A 77 -10.33 5.08 13.94
C LYS A 77 -9.56 6.38 14.21
N ILE A 78 -8.25 6.29 14.49
CA ILE A 78 -7.40 7.47 14.65
C ILE A 78 -7.28 8.20 13.31
N SER A 79 -7.05 7.47 12.22
CA SER A 79 -6.93 8.01 10.86
C SER A 79 -8.20 8.76 10.43
N GLU A 80 -9.38 8.16 10.65
CA GLU A 80 -10.66 8.81 10.37
C GLU A 80 -10.81 10.13 11.14
N LYS A 81 -10.47 10.14 12.45
CA LYS A 81 -10.52 11.36 13.27
C LYS A 81 -9.56 12.45 12.80
N LEU A 82 -8.44 12.06 12.17
CA LEU A 82 -7.46 13.00 11.62
C LEU A 82 -7.83 13.49 10.22
N GLY A 83 -8.91 12.97 9.62
CA GLY A 83 -9.40 13.39 8.32
C GLY A 83 -8.95 12.53 7.16
N ALA A 84 -8.63 11.25 7.39
CA ALA A 84 -8.40 10.30 6.29
C ALA A 84 -9.62 10.23 5.37
N ALA A 85 -9.39 10.28 4.06
CA ALA A 85 -10.44 10.14 3.05
C ALA A 85 -10.93 8.69 2.91
N ALA A 86 -10.04 7.74 3.17
CA ALA A 86 -10.28 6.30 3.20
C ALA A 86 -9.16 5.65 4.02
N VAL A 87 -9.22 4.34 4.24
CA VAL A 87 -8.10 3.55 4.79
C VAL A 87 -7.83 2.33 3.92
N VAL A 88 -6.57 1.97 3.75
CA VAL A 88 -6.16 0.65 3.27
C VAL A 88 -5.93 -0.24 4.47
N VAL A 89 -6.68 -1.34 4.58
CA VAL A 89 -6.50 -2.34 5.64
C VAL A 89 -5.59 -3.43 5.13
N GLU A 90 -4.38 -3.50 5.67
CA GLU A 90 -3.36 -4.44 5.24
C GLU A 90 -3.22 -5.60 6.21
N GLY A 91 -3.30 -6.84 5.67
CA GLY A 91 -3.07 -8.08 6.42
C GLY A 91 -1.67 -8.65 6.19
N LYS A 92 -1.35 -9.71 6.93
CA LYS A 92 -0.08 -10.45 6.82
C LYS A 92 0.22 -11.04 5.44
N GLU A 93 -0.79 -11.11 4.57
CA GLU A 93 -0.65 -11.60 3.20
C GLU A 93 -0.07 -10.56 2.25
N ALA A 94 0.07 -9.31 2.65
CA ALA A 94 0.65 -8.27 1.82
C ALA A 94 2.14 -8.53 1.54
N GLY A 95 2.62 -8.06 0.42
CA GLY A 95 4.05 -8.04 0.09
C GLY A 95 4.72 -6.79 0.67
N GLY A 96 6.02 -6.88 0.94
CA GLY A 96 6.76 -5.78 1.55
C GLY A 96 6.65 -5.74 3.08
N HIS A 97 6.76 -4.58 3.68
CA HIS A 97 6.76 -4.40 5.12
C HIS A 97 5.40 -4.70 5.75
N LEU A 98 5.42 -5.46 6.85
CA LEU A 98 4.20 -5.91 7.53
C LEU A 98 3.98 -5.10 8.81
N GLY A 99 2.74 -4.64 9.00
CA GLY A 99 2.29 -4.00 10.24
C GLY A 99 1.57 -4.96 11.20
N THR A 100 1.37 -6.22 10.80
CA THR A 100 0.60 -7.21 11.59
C THR A 100 0.96 -8.64 11.18
N ASP A 101 0.68 -9.59 12.08
CA ASP A 101 0.66 -11.04 11.85
C ASP A 101 -0.76 -11.58 11.56
N GLN A 102 -1.77 -10.70 11.55
CA GLN A 102 -3.17 -11.07 11.33
C GLN A 102 -3.52 -11.09 9.85
N SER A 103 -4.41 -12.01 9.46
CA SER A 103 -5.00 -12.02 8.12
C SER A 103 -5.89 -10.78 7.90
N VAL A 104 -5.85 -10.21 6.71
CA VAL A 104 -6.77 -9.12 6.32
C VAL A 104 -8.23 -9.52 6.55
N ARG A 105 -8.57 -10.79 6.31
CA ARG A 105 -9.93 -11.34 6.52
C ARG A 105 -10.37 -11.29 7.98
N ASN A 106 -9.44 -11.35 8.93
CA ASN A 106 -9.75 -11.22 10.36
C ASN A 106 -9.90 -9.77 10.81
N ILE A 107 -9.13 -8.86 10.21
CA ILE A 107 -9.07 -7.45 10.61
C ILE A 107 -10.24 -6.64 10.02
N ILE A 108 -10.69 -6.97 8.81
CA ILE A 108 -11.60 -6.13 8.02
C ILE A 108 -12.91 -5.85 8.73
N ALA A 109 -13.50 -6.85 9.38
CA ALA A 109 -14.77 -6.71 10.09
C ALA A 109 -14.66 -5.76 11.29
N ASP A 110 -13.55 -5.86 12.05
CA ASP A 110 -13.28 -4.97 13.19
C ASP A 110 -13.05 -3.53 12.73
N VAL A 111 -12.35 -3.35 11.60
CA VAL A 111 -12.15 -2.02 11.02
C VAL A 111 -13.48 -1.46 10.54
N ARG A 112 -14.31 -2.24 9.84
CA ARG A 112 -15.62 -1.79 9.37
C ARG A 112 -16.53 -1.35 10.51
N ALA A 113 -16.49 -2.05 11.63
CA ALA A 113 -17.26 -1.66 12.82
C ALA A 113 -16.74 -0.36 13.48
N ALA A 114 -15.46 -0.02 13.25
CA ALA A 114 -14.79 1.11 13.91
C ALA A 114 -14.87 2.43 13.13
N VAL A 115 -15.02 2.40 11.79
CA VAL A 115 -14.96 3.58 10.92
C VAL A 115 -16.11 3.62 9.92
N LYS A 116 -16.43 4.82 9.42
CA LYS A 116 -17.47 5.05 8.41
C LYS A 116 -16.89 5.36 7.02
N ILE A 117 -15.63 5.78 6.96
CA ILE A 117 -14.93 6.07 5.71
C ILE A 117 -14.71 4.80 4.88
N PRO A 118 -14.47 4.92 3.56
CA PRO A 118 -14.18 3.79 2.69
C PRO A 118 -12.99 2.96 3.15
N ILE A 119 -13.08 1.64 2.94
CA ILE A 119 -12.07 0.65 3.31
C ILE A 119 -11.62 -0.11 2.08
N PHE A 120 -10.32 -0.10 1.82
CA PHE A 120 -9.69 -0.92 0.79
C PHE A 120 -8.90 -2.05 1.44
N ALA A 121 -9.22 -3.30 1.11
CA ALA A 121 -8.50 -4.45 1.65
C ALA A 121 -7.23 -4.76 0.85
N ALA A 122 -6.10 -4.95 1.53
CA ALA A 122 -4.80 -5.25 0.93
C ALA A 122 -4.19 -6.53 1.48
N GLY A 123 -3.58 -7.30 0.59
CA GLY A 123 -2.92 -8.56 0.91
C GLY A 123 -3.72 -9.79 0.50
N GLY A 124 -3.06 -10.69 -0.24
CA GLY A 124 -3.63 -11.98 -0.65
C GLY A 124 -4.77 -11.93 -1.67
N VAL A 125 -4.97 -10.81 -2.34
CA VAL A 125 -6.01 -10.67 -3.37
C VAL A 125 -5.46 -11.12 -4.72
N LEU A 126 -5.94 -12.23 -5.23
CA LEU A 126 -5.46 -12.85 -6.47
C LEU A 126 -6.54 -12.99 -7.54
N THR A 127 -7.79 -13.16 -7.15
CA THR A 127 -8.90 -13.48 -8.04
C THR A 127 -10.09 -12.55 -7.83
N GLY A 128 -11.02 -12.51 -8.79
CA GLY A 128 -12.29 -11.81 -8.63
C GLY A 128 -13.13 -12.34 -7.46
N GLN A 129 -12.97 -13.65 -7.13
CA GLN A 129 -13.65 -14.23 -5.97
C GLN A 129 -13.12 -13.66 -4.65
N ASP A 130 -11.78 -13.43 -4.54
CA ASP A 130 -11.21 -12.78 -3.35
C ASP A 130 -11.77 -11.37 -3.17
N ILE A 131 -11.94 -10.61 -4.26
CA ILE A 131 -12.54 -9.28 -4.23
C ILE A 131 -13.99 -9.36 -3.74
N ALA A 132 -14.79 -10.26 -4.31
CA ALA A 132 -16.18 -10.45 -3.92
C ALA A 132 -16.33 -10.86 -2.44
N ASP A 133 -15.44 -11.71 -1.95
CA ASP A 133 -15.46 -12.17 -0.57
C ASP A 133 -15.07 -11.05 0.41
N LEU A 134 -14.03 -10.27 0.09
CA LEU A 134 -13.65 -9.11 0.90
C LEU A 134 -14.72 -8.03 0.91
N HIS A 135 -15.41 -7.83 -0.21
CA HIS A 135 -16.55 -6.91 -0.27
C HIS A 135 -17.70 -7.36 0.67
N LYS A 136 -18.04 -8.65 0.67
CA LYS A 136 -19.03 -9.21 1.61
C LYS A 136 -18.63 -9.03 3.08
N MET A 137 -17.32 -8.97 3.36
CA MET A 137 -16.77 -8.76 4.70
C MET A 137 -16.72 -7.28 5.12
N GLY A 138 -17.09 -6.35 4.22
CA GLY A 138 -17.19 -4.91 4.51
C GLY A 138 -16.13 -4.03 3.88
N ALA A 139 -15.31 -4.56 2.96
CA ALA A 139 -14.43 -3.73 2.13
C ALA A 139 -15.23 -3.02 1.02
N ASP A 140 -14.92 -1.77 0.77
CA ASP A 140 -15.47 -1.01 -0.36
C ASP A 140 -14.69 -1.25 -1.65
N GLY A 141 -13.43 -1.72 -1.53
CA GLY A 141 -12.56 -2.05 -2.63
C GLY A 141 -11.32 -2.84 -2.18
N VAL A 142 -10.37 -3.01 -3.08
CA VAL A 142 -9.11 -3.72 -2.80
C VAL A 142 -7.90 -2.94 -3.32
N GLN A 143 -6.74 -3.16 -2.68
CA GLN A 143 -5.44 -2.73 -3.16
C GLN A 143 -4.61 -3.94 -3.56
N LEU A 144 -4.05 -3.92 -4.76
CA LEU A 144 -3.19 -4.96 -5.31
C LEU A 144 -1.81 -4.39 -5.63
N GLY A 145 -0.75 -5.06 -5.17
CA GLY A 145 0.63 -4.68 -5.45
C GLY A 145 1.32 -5.65 -6.42
N SER A 146 1.61 -6.88 -5.96
CA SER A 146 2.43 -7.86 -6.68
C SER A 146 1.91 -8.20 -8.09
N ARG A 147 0.60 -8.19 -8.27
CA ARG A 147 -0.02 -8.47 -9.56
C ARG A 147 0.33 -7.41 -10.61
N PHE A 148 0.32 -6.13 -10.22
CA PHE A 148 0.72 -5.03 -11.10
C PHE A 148 2.24 -4.93 -11.23
N ALA A 149 3.02 -5.24 -10.19
CA ALA A 149 4.47 -5.30 -10.29
C ALA A 149 4.96 -6.35 -11.31
N ALA A 150 4.21 -7.44 -11.50
CA ALA A 150 4.52 -8.51 -12.44
C ALA A 150 3.97 -8.30 -13.86
N CYS A 151 3.13 -7.28 -14.11
CA CYS A 151 2.56 -7.03 -15.44
C CYS A 151 3.59 -6.50 -16.43
N VAL A 152 3.28 -6.55 -17.73
CA VAL A 152 4.22 -6.15 -18.79
C VAL A 152 4.49 -4.65 -18.77
N GLU A 153 3.51 -3.86 -18.37
CA GLU A 153 3.58 -2.39 -18.31
C GLU A 153 4.42 -1.87 -17.13
N SER A 154 4.67 -2.72 -16.12
CA SER A 154 5.51 -2.33 -14.98
C SER A 154 6.96 -2.11 -15.40
N ASN A 155 7.61 -1.10 -14.83
CA ASN A 155 9.05 -0.81 -15.01
C ASN A 155 9.96 -1.76 -14.20
N ALA A 156 9.39 -2.74 -13.47
CA ALA A 156 10.18 -3.72 -12.73
C ALA A 156 11.12 -4.52 -13.64
N ALA A 157 12.33 -4.78 -13.16
CA ALA A 157 13.31 -5.55 -13.93
C ALA A 157 12.76 -6.90 -14.40
N PRO A 158 13.04 -7.34 -15.63
CA PRO A 158 12.52 -8.62 -16.15
C PRO A 158 12.84 -9.82 -15.25
N SER A 159 14.01 -9.83 -14.61
CA SER A 159 14.41 -10.86 -13.65
C SER A 159 13.47 -10.90 -12.43
N LEU A 160 13.08 -9.74 -11.91
CA LEU A 160 12.14 -9.65 -10.78
C LEU A 160 10.76 -10.17 -11.18
N LYS A 161 10.24 -9.78 -12.35
CA LYS A 161 8.96 -10.29 -12.87
C LYS A 161 9.00 -11.82 -13.00
N GLN A 162 10.11 -12.40 -13.47
CA GLN A 162 10.29 -13.85 -13.55
C GLN A 162 10.29 -14.54 -12.17
N TYR A 163 10.84 -13.90 -11.14
CA TYR A 163 10.72 -14.41 -9.77
C TYR A 163 9.25 -14.48 -9.33
N TYR A 164 8.47 -13.40 -9.53
CA TYR A 164 7.03 -13.42 -9.21
C TYR A 164 6.27 -14.51 -9.96
N LEU A 165 6.51 -14.66 -11.27
CA LEU A 165 5.79 -15.62 -12.12
C LEU A 165 6.13 -17.08 -11.80
N LYS A 166 7.34 -17.37 -11.33
CA LYS A 166 7.81 -18.74 -11.01
C LYS A 166 7.57 -19.12 -9.56
N SER A 167 7.33 -18.15 -8.68
CA SER A 167 7.20 -18.38 -7.24
C SER A 167 5.93 -19.12 -6.90
N GLN A 168 6.06 -20.10 -6.00
CA GLN A 168 4.96 -20.79 -5.34
C GLN A 168 4.76 -20.22 -3.93
N LYS A 169 3.71 -20.66 -3.25
CA LYS A 169 3.37 -20.21 -1.89
C LYS A 169 4.55 -20.36 -0.91
N ASP A 170 5.29 -21.46 -1.02
CA ASP A 170 6.41 -21.78 -0.14
C ASP A 170 7.69 -20.99 -0.45
N ASP A 171 7.71 -20.28 -1.57
CA ASP A 171 8.80 -19.35 -1.92
C ASP A 171 8.64 -17.98 -1.28
N ILE A 172 7.52 -17.72 -0.60
CA ILE A 172 7.29 -16.47 0.11
C ILE A 172 7.76 -16.63 1.55
N VAL A 173 8.73 -15.81 1.93
CA VAL A 173 9.39 -15.85 3.25
C VAL A 173 9.21 -14.53 3.99
N ILE A 174 9.28 -14.61 5.32
CA ILE A 174 9.38 -13.42 6.17
C ILE A 174 10.86 -13.11 6.33
N ILE A 175 11.23 -11.87 6.10
CA ILE A 175 12.58 -11.33 6.30
C ILE A 175 12.54 -10.21 7.34
N HIS A 176 13.64 -9.97 8.02
CA HIS A 176 13.90 -8.73 8.74
C HIS A 176 14.55 -7.75 7.76
N SER A 177 13.79 -6.73 7.36
CA SER A 177 14.33 -5.75 6.40
C SER A 177 15.43 -4.89 7.05
N PRO A 178 16.32 -4.30 6.25
CA PRO A 178 17.37 -3.40 6.75
C PRO A 178 16.86 -2.20 7.55
N VAL A 179 15.58 -1.83 7.40
CA VAL A 179 14.93 -0.77 8.17
C VAL A 179 14.29 -1.27 9.48
N GLY A 180 14.54 -2.54 9.86
CA GLY A 180 14.11 -3.10 11.15
C GLY A 180 12.65 -3.54 11.22
N LEU A 181 11.94 -3.58 10.10
CA LEU A 181 10.55 -4.04 10.04
C LEU A 181 10.47 -5.45 9.43
N PRO A 182 9.57 -6.33 9.93
CA PRO A 182 9.30 -7.59 9.26
C PRO A 182 8.71 -7.33 7.87
N GLY A 183 9.09 -8.15 6.89
CA GLY A 183 8.59 -8.02 5.54
C GLY A 183 8.39 -9.36 4.85
N ARG A 184 7.46 -9.43 3.90
CA ARG A 184 7.28 -10.58 3.01
C ARG A 184 8.02 -10.35 1.71
N ALA A 185 8.84 -11.32 1.35
CA ALA A 185 9.62 -11.29 0.12
C ALA A 185 9.63 -12.66 -0.56
N VAL A 186 9.92 -12.67 -1.85
CA VAL A 186 10.22 -13.90 -2.58
C VAL A 186 11.59 -14.42 -2.14
N ARG A 187 11.69 -15.73 -1.92
CA ARG A 187 12.94 -16.41 -1.58
C ARG A 187 13.94 -16.29 -2.73
N THR A 188 15.03 -15.62 -2.48
CA THR A 188 16.14 -15.43 -3.42
C THR A 188 17.48 -15.69 -2.70
N PRO A 189 18.60 -15.84 -3.42
CA PRO A 189 19.92 -15.89 -2.78
C PRO A 189 20.19 -14.66 -1.88
N PHE A 190 19.64 -13.50 -2.23
CA PHE A 190 19.77 -12.28 -1.44
C PHE A 190 18.92 -12.33 -0.16
N SER A 191 17.64 -12.71 -0.28
CA SER A 191 16.75 -12.80 0.91
C SER A 191 17.25 -13.82 1.92
N LYS A 192 17.86 -14.92 1.48
CA LYS A 192 18.51 -15.89 2.37
C LYS A 192 19.62 -15.26 3.21
N ARG A 193 20.48 -14.44 2.59
CA ARG A 193 21.58 -13.76 3.30
C ARG A 193 21.12 -12.71 4.32
N ILE A 194 19.90 -12.20 4.20
CA ILE A 194 19.31 -11.25 5.17
C ILE A 194 18.64 -12.00 6.32
N MET A 195 18.28 -13.27 6.11
CA MET A 195 17.63 -14.10 7.13
C MET A 195 18.64 -14.77 8.07
N ASP A 196 19.90 -14.97 7.62
CA ASP A 196 21.02 -15.49 8.39
C ASP A 196 21.70 -14.38 9.21
#